data_1efb790d26ca7949d4dd0ef4d447ceeb
#
_entry.id   1efb790d26ca7949d4dd0ef4d447ceeb
#
_cell.length_a   1.000
_cell.length_b   1.000
_cell.length_c   1.000
_cell.angle_alpha   90.00
_cell.angle_beta   90.00
_cell.angle_gamma   90.00
#
_symmetry.space_group_name_H-M   'P 1'
#
loop_
_entity.id
_entity.type
_entity.pdbx_description
1 polymer ?
#
loop_
_entity_poly.entity_id
_entity_poly.type
_entity_poly.pdbx_seq_one_letter_code
_entity_poly.pdbx_strand_id
1 'polypeptide(L)'
;MKTSDFNYELPEELIANYPLEKRNSSRLLVHLDEIEHKSFKDVLDYFEEGDLLVVNNTSVIPARIYGHKESGGSVEVMLERVLENNKALVQIRSGRAPRIGAVIIFDTFKLKCIDRQDNFFIVQFDRPPLEVFNEIGHVPLPPYIKRPDEDLDKDRYATVYEDRELQDSVAAPTAGLHFDDDLLNAIKKIGVKMARVNLSVGAGTFQPVKVENIEEHDIHSEYLEVSADVVDMVNATKEAGKKVFAV
;
A
#
# COMPACT_ATOMS: atom_id res chain seq x y z
N MET A 1 18.58 -4.65 -18.40
CA MET A 1 19.27 -4.67 -17.07
C MET A 1 19.03 -5.99 -16.39
N LYS A 2 20.01 -6.48 -15.62
CA LYS A 2 19.85 -7.72 -14.85
C LYS A 2 19.38 -7.40 -13.43
N THR A 3 18.58 -8.29 -12.85
CA THR A 3 18.14 -8.19 -11.44
C THR A 3 19.38 -8.16 -10.51
N SER A 4 20.45 -8.88 -10.87
CA SER A 4 21.72 -8.88 -10.12
C SER A 4 22.41 -7.52 -10.04
N ASP A 5 22.16 -6.59 -10.97
CA ASP A 5 22.75 -5.25 -10.98
C ASP A 5 22.26 -4.39 -9.81
N PHE A 6 21.17 -4.80 -9.16
CA PHE A 6 20.56 -4.15 -8.00
C PHE A 6 20.86 -4.86 -6.67
N ASN A 7 21.64 -5.94 -6.70
CA ASN A 7 21.99 -6.66 -5.48
C ASN A 7 23.01 -5.86 -4.66
N TYR A 8 22.72 -5.74 -3.37
CA TYR A 8 23.65 -5.20 -2.38
C TYR A 8 23.44 -5.91 -1.06
N GLU A 9 24.44 -5.85 -0.18
CA GLU A 9 24.33 -6.39 1.16
C GLU A 9 23.52 -5.42 2.03
N LEU A 10 22.34 -5.89 2.48
CA LEU A 10 21.48 -5.16 3.42
C LEU A 10 21.46 -5.89 4.76
N PRO A 11 22.16 -5.38 5.79
CA PRO A 11 22.09 -5.93 7.15
C PRO A 11 20.67 -5.87 7.71
N GLU A 12 20.20 -6.97 8.31
CA GLU A 12 18.83 -7.06 8.85
C GLU A 12 18.55 -6.00 9.94
N GLU A 13 19.53 -5.62 10.72
CA GLU A 13 19.43 -4.58 11.75
C GLU A 13 19.15 -3.17 11.22
N LEU A 14 19.35 -2.95 9.91
CA LEU A 14 18.99 -1.68 9.24
C LEU A 14 17.54 -1.64 8.77
N ILE A 15 16.80 -2.75 8.87
CA ILE A 15 15.38 -2.80 8.54
C ILE A 15 14.58 -2.52 9.80
N ALA A 16 13.90 -1.38 9.84
CA ALA A 16 13.03 -1.02 10.95
C ALA A 16 11.79 -1.94 10.97
N ASN A 17 11.56 -2.63 12.10
CA ASN A 17 10.36 -3.44 12.29
C ASN A 17 9.20 -2.65 12.91
N TYR A 18 9.48 -1.50 13.52
CA TYR A 18 8.49 -0.59 14.09
C TYR A 18 8.71 0.84 13.60
N PRO A 19 7.63 1.62 13.41
CA PRO A 19 7.77 3.04 13.10
C PRO A 19 8.28 3.81 14.32
N LEU A 20 8.92 4.95 14.08
CA LEU A 20 9.27 5.89 15.14
C LEU A 20 7.99 6.44 15.80
N GLU A 21 8.09 6.89 17.05
CA GLU A 21 6.94 7.47 17.78
C GLU A 21 6.28 8.61 16.99
N LYS A 22 7.07 9.55 16.48
CA LYS A 22 6.58 10.63 15.61
C LYS A 22 6.83 10.32 14.14
N ARG A 23 5.80 10.46 13.30
CA ARG A 23 5.87 10.18 11.85
C ARG A 23 6.99 10.99 11.16
N ASN A 24 7.09 12.27 11.46
CA ASN A 24 8.02 13.21 10.83
C ASN A 24 9.47 13.15 11.37
N SER A 25 9.77 12.24 12.30
CA SER A 25 11.11 12.11 12.89
C SER A 25 12.03 11.16 12.14
N SER A 26 11.57 10.52 11.06
CA SER A 26 12.39 9.67 10.22
C SER A 26 13.54 10.43 9.57
N ARG A 27 14.59 9.71 9.24
CA ARG A 27 15.70 10.27 8.45
C ARG A 27 15.23 10.52 7.02
N LEU A 28 15.72 11.60 6.43
CA LEU A 28 15.51 11.95 5.03
C LEU A 28 16.85 12.01 4.32
N LEU A 29 17.01 11.24 3.27
CA LEU A 29 18.11 11.39 2.32
C LEU A 29 17.63 12.28 1.19
N VAL A 30 18.32 13.37 0.98
CA VAL A 30 18.07 14.31 -0.13
C VAL A 30 19.19 14.13 -1.15
N HIS A 31 18.81 13.91 -2.40
CA HIS A 31 19.73 13.80 -3.52
C HIS A 31 19.32 14.80 -4.60
N LEU A 32 19.98 15.93 -4.60
CA LEU A 32 19.91 16.96 -5.63
C LEU A 32 21.29 17.02 -6.32
N ASP A 33 22.05 18.09 -6.10
CA ASP A 33 23.43 18.20 -6.60
C ASP A 33 24.38 17.35 -5.74
N GLU A 34 24.17 17.34 -4.44
CA GLU A 34 24.92 16.55 -3.47
C GLU A 34 23.94 15.72 -2.61
N ILE A 35 24.48 14.68 -1.93
CA ILE A 35 23.72 13.87 -0.99
C ILE A 35 23.75 14.53 0.39
N GLU A 36 22.56 14.86 0.90
CA GLU A 36 22.39 15.40 2.23
C GLU A 36 21.59 14.43 3.11
N HIS A 37 21.95 14.38 4.39
CA HIS A 37 21.21 13.63 5.41
C HIS A 37 20.49 14.60 6.33
N LYS A 38 19.15 14.54 6.33
CA LYS A 38 18.24 15.41 7.07
C LYS A 38 17.24 14.62 7.88
N SER A 39 16.38 15.29 8.59
CA SER A 39 15.16 14.75 9.19
C SER A 39 13.98 14.99 8.25
N PHE A 40 12.97 14.11 8.26
CA PHE A 40 11.84 14.25 7.35
C PHE A 40 11.11 15.61 7.50
N LYS A 41 11.03 16.14 8.72
CA LYS A 41 10.46 17.49 8.96
C LYS A 41 11.15 18.60 8.14
N ASP A 42 12.42 18.41 7.77
CA ASP A 42 13.20 19.39 7.01
C ASP A 42 12.78 19.41 5.52
N VAL A 43 11.83 18.55 5.10
CA VAL A 43 11.18 18.65 3.79
C VAL A 43 10.55 20.01 3.55
N LEU A 44 10.20 20.75 4.63
CA LEU A 44 9.69 22.12 4.57
C LEU A 44 10.65 23.07 3.85
N ASP A 45 11.95 22.85 3.93
CA ASP A 45 12.97 23.72 3.31
C ASP A 45 12.91 23.70 1.77
N TYR A 46 12.22 22.73 1.18
CA TYR A 46 12.13 22.56 -0.27
C TYR A 46 10.85 23.11 -0.88
N PHE A 47 9.89 23.51 -0.05
CA PHE A 47 8.62 24.09 -0.47
C PHE A 47 8.65 25.61 -0.54
N GLU A 48 7.99 26.18 -1.54
CA GLU A 48 7.78 27.62 -1.73
C GLU A 48 6.29 27.92 -1.90
N GLU A 49 5.92 29.17 -1.66
CA GLU A 49 4.56 29.66 -1.93
C GLU A 49 4.17 29.42 -3.40
N GLY A 50 3.01 28.84 -3.61
CA GLY A 50 2.47 28.52 -4.94
C GLY A 50 2.83 27.12 -5.45
N ASP A 51 3.70 26.39 -4.76
CA ASP A 51 3.95 24.96 -5.08
C ASP A 51 2.71 24.09 -4.85
N LEU A 52 2.72 22.89 -5.41
CA LEU A 52 1.66 21.90 -5.28
C LEU A 52 2.21 20.59 -4.71
N LEU A 53 1.58 20.10 -3.64
CA LEU A 53 1.81 18.75 -3.10
C LEU A 53 0.69 17.82 -3.59
N VAL A 54 1.06 16.79 -4.34
CA VAL A 54 0.14 15.72 -4.79
C VAL A 54 0.35 14.49 -3.93
N VAL A 55 -0.72 14.01 -3.32
CA VAL A 55 -0.71 12.86 -2.40
C VAL A 55 -1.68 11.78 -2.84
N ASN A 56 -1.35 10.52 -2.54
CA ASN A 56 -2.24 9.39 -2.73
C ASN A 56 -3.15 9.23 -1.50
N ASN A 57 -4.47 9.43 -1.67
CA ASN A 57 -5.45 9.37 -0.57
C ASN A 57 -6.09 7.99 -0.39
N THR A 58 -5.57 6.96 -1.02
CA THR A 58 -6.08 5.59 -0.84
C THR A 58 -6.05 5.17 0.63
N SER A 59 -6.99 4.32 1.03
CA SER A 59 -7.06 3.71 2.36
C SER A 59 -6.74 2.23 2.28
N VAL A 60 -5.95 1.75 3.25
CA VAL A 60 -5.51 0.35 3.30
C VAL A 60 -6.59 -0.52 3.93
N ILE A 61 -6.97 -1.58 3.21
CA ILE A 61 -7.84 -2.64 3.73
C ILE A 61 -7.01 -3.54 4.66
N PRO A 62 -7.56 -4.03 5.80
CA PRO A 62 -6.92 -5.12 6.55
C PRO A 62 -7.02 -6.43 5.74
N ALA A 63 -6.30 -6.48 4.64
CA ALA A 63 -6.50 -7.39 3.51
C ALA A 63 -6.08 -8.85 3.75
N ARG A 64 -5.62 -9.21 4.95
CA ARG A 64 -5.13 -10.55 5.28
C ARG A 64 -6.02 -11.23 6.31
N ILE A 65 -6.49 -12.45 6.02
CA ILE A 65 -7.27 -13.27 6.94
C ILE A 65 -6.70 -14.68 7.04
N TYR A 66 -6.85 -15.31 8.19
CA TYR A 66 -6.33 -16.65 8.49
C TYR A 66 -7.45 -17.61 8.78
N GLY A 67 -7.44 -18.74 8.11
CA GLY A 67 -8.44 -19.80 8.26
C GLY A 67 -7.82 -21.19 8.09
N HIS A 68 -8.64 -22.19 7.89
CA HIS A 68 -8.20 -23.56 7.66
C HIS A 68 -9.06 -24.27 6.63
N LYS A 69 -8.47 -25.28 5.99
CA LYS A 69 -9.20 -26.19 5.11
C LYS A 69 -10.05 -27.16 5.93
N GLU A 70 -11.03 -27.77 5.31
CA GLU A 70 -11.79 -28.88 5.93
C GLU A 70 -10.88 -30.00 6.46
N SER A 71 -9.70 -30.18 5.87
CA SER A 71 -8.69 -31.15 6.33
C SER A 71 -7.85 -30.65 7.52
N GLY A 72 -8.11 -29.45 8.07
CA GLY A 72 -7.39 -28.85 9.19
C GLY A 72 -6.12 -28.07 8.82
N GLY A 73 -5.68 -28.08 7.56
CA GLY A 73 -4.48 -27.36 7.13
C GLY A 73 -4.70 -25.84 7.15
N SER A 74 -3.77 -25.09 7.77
CA SER A 74 -3.81 -23.62 7.83
C SER A 74 -3.77 -22.95 6.46
N VAL A 75 -4.47 -21.86 6.32
CA VAL A 75 -4.59 -21.06 5.10
C VAL A 75 -4.48 -19.58 5.45
N GLU A 76 -3.65 -18.85 4.73
CA GLU A 76 -3.64 -17.39 4.67
C GLU A 76 -4.31 -16.97 3.37
N VAL A 77 -5.26 -16.06 3.46
CA VAL A 77 -5.94 -15.45 2.31
C VAL A 77 -5.62 -13.96 2.31
N MET A 78 -5.09 -13.47 1.19
CA MET A 78 -4.77 -12.07 0.97
C MET A 78 -5.69 -11.54 -0.13
N LEU A 79 -6.45 -10.50 0.18
CA LEU A 79 -7.29 -9.81 -0.79
C LEU A 79 -6.40 -9.14 -1.85
N GLU A 80 -6.77 -9.27 -3.11
CA GLU A 80 -6.22 -8.50 -4.22
C GLU A 80 -7.23 -7.46 -4.68
N ARG A 81 -8.48 -7.89 -4.89
CA ARG A 81 -9.57 -7.02 -5.34
C ARG A 81 -10.93 -7.61 -5.03
N VAL A 82 -11.86 -6.76 -4.62
CA VAL A 82 -13.28 -7.13 -4.51
C VAL A 82 -13.90 -7.19 -5.90
N LEU A 83 -14.72 -8.20 -6.12
CA LEU A 83 -15.49 -8.42 -7.34
C LEU A 83 -16.99 -8.36 -7.03
N GLU A 84 -17.80 -8.32 -8.08
CA GLU A 84 -19.26 -8.32 -7.92
C GLU A 84 -19.79 -9.62 -7.28
N ASN A 85 -21.00 -9.58 -6.74
CA ASN A 85 -21.73 -10.73 -6.20
C ASN A 85 -21.00 -11.45 -5.06
N ASN A 86 -20.46 -10.71 -4.11
CA ASN A 86 -19.72 -11.22 -2.94
C ASN A 86 -18.52 -12.11 -3.34
N LYS A 87 -17.89 -11.82 -4.45
CA LYS A 87 -16.66 -12.48 -4.87
C LYS A 87 -15.45 -11.60 -4.60
N ALA A 88 -14.30 -12.24 -4.50
CA ALA A 88 -13.02 -11.53 -4.46
C ALA A 88 -11.94 -12.31 -5.23
N LEU A 89 -11.01 -11.57 -5.80
CA LEU A 89 -9.75 -12.07 -6.29
C LEU A 89 -8.77 -12.04 -5.11
N VAL A 90 -8.17 -13.19 -4.79
CA VAL A 90 -7.32 -13.35 -3.63
C VAL A 90 -6.08 -14.17 -3.94
N GLN A 91 -4.99 -13.93 -3.22
CA GLN A 91 -3.88 -14.86 -3.12
C GLN A 91 -4.16 -15.82 -1.95
N ILE A 92 -3.82 -17.11 -2.12
CA ILE A 92 -3.97 -18.11 -1.07
C ILE A 92 -2.63 -18.79 -0.81
N ARG A 93 -2.11 -18.61 0.40
CA ARG A 93 -0.92 -19.29 0.87
C ARG A 93 -1.32 -20.45 1.79
N SER A 94 -0.85 -21.65 1.48
CA SER A 94 -1.07 -22.86 2.27
C SER A 94 -0.06 -23.93 1.85
N GLY A 95 0.16 -24.94 2.68
CA GLY A 95 1.11 -26.03 2.37
C GLY A 95 0.81 -26.76 1.05
N ARG A 96 -0.45 -26.84 0.64
CA ARG A 96 -0.89 -27.32 -0.68
C ARG A 96 -2.01 -26.41 -1.16
N ALA A 97 -1.91 -25.87 -2.37
CA ALA A 97 -2.93 -24.99 -2.95
C ALA A 97 -4.33 -25.65 -2.93
N PRO A 98 -5.39 -24.89 -2.57
CA PRO A 98 -6.75 -25.43 -2.62
C PRO A 98 -7.15 -25.75 -4.06
N ARG A 99 -8.04 -26.74 -4.22
CA ARG A 99 -8.67 -27.06 -5.51
C ARG A 99 -9.90 -26.17 -5.72
N ILE A 100 -10.30 -26.00 -6.97
CA ILE A 100 -11.59 -25.40 -7.28
C ILE A 100 -12.69 -26.24 -6.61
N GLY A 101 -13.64 -25.56 -5.97
CA GLY A 101 -14.68 -26.17 -5.14
C GLY A 101 -14.30 -26.35 -3.68
N ALA A 102 -13.02 -26.19 -3.30
CA ALA A 102 -12.58 -26.31 -1.91
C ALA A 102 -13.21 -25.18 -1.05
N VAL A 103 -13.52 -25.55 0.19
CA VAL A 103 -14.03 -24.62 1.21
C VAL A 103 -12.91 -24.31 2.19
N ILE A 104 -12.76 -23.02 2.51
CA ILE A 104 -11.89 -22.53 3.58
C ILE A 104 -12.82 -22.04 4.71
N ILE A 105 -12.51 -22.46 5.92
CA ILE A 105 -13.34 -22.25 7.10
C ILE A 105 -12.66 -21.22 8.00
N PHE A 106 -13.43 -20.25 8.46
CA PHE A 106 -13.10 -19.27 9.48
C PHE A 106 -14.07 -19.45 10.64
N ASP A 107 -13.83 -18.81 11.75
CA ASP A 107 -14.65 -18.98 12.96
C ASP A 107 -16.13 -18.66 12.73
N THR A 108 -16.42 -17.61 11.98
CA THR A 108 -17.77 -17.06 11.77
C THR A 108 -18.33 -17.23 10.37
N PHE A 109 -17.52 -17.63 9.38
CA PHE A 109 -17.95 -17.74 7.98
C PHE A 109 -17.11 -18.77 7.21
N LYS A 110 -17.50 -18.99 5.94
CA LYS A 110 -16.78 -19.84 5.00
C LYS A 110 -16.62 -19.12 3.67
N LEU A 111 -15.52 -19.39 2.98
CA LEU A 111 -15.38 -19.01 1.58
C LEU A 111 -15.17 -20.26 0.72
N LYS A 112 -15.58 -20.17 -0.55
CA LYS A 112 -15.43 -21.24 -1.52
C LYS A 112 -14.54 -20.80 -2.67
N CYS A 113 -13.52 -21.57 -2.99
CA CYS A 113 -12.72 -21.37 -4.20
C CYS A 113 -13.56 -21.76 -5.43
N ILE A 114 -13.93 -20.80 -6.27
CA ILE A 114 -14.82 -21.05 -7.40
C ILE A 114 -14.09 -21.08 -8.75
N ASP A 115 -12.93 -20.37 -8.83
CA ASP A 115 -12.11 -20.34 -10.02
C ASP A 115 -10.65 -20.01 -9.68
N ARG A 116 -9.78 -20.09 -10.70
CA ARG A 116 -8.37 -19.71 -10.60
C ARG A 116 -7.96 -18.89 -11.81
N GLN A 117 -7.29 -17.78 -11.56
CA GLN A 117 -6.73 -16.88 -12.57
C GLN A 117 -5.24 -16.70 -12.28
N ASP A 118 -4.38 -17.33 -13.06
CA ASP A 118 -2.92 -17.32 -12.88
C ASP A 118 -2.50 -17.76 -11.46
N ASN A 119 -1.94 -16.85 -10.68
CA ASN A 119 -1.52 -17.06 -9.30
C ASN A 119 -2.62 -16.72 -8.28
N PHE A 120 -3.77 -16.23 -8.74
CA PHE A 120 -4.90 -15.82 -7.91
C PHE A 120 -6.02 -16.86 -7.92
N PHE A 121 -6.87 -16.79 -6.90
CA PHE A 121 -8.11 -17.52 -6.81
C PHE A 121 -9.28 -16.55 -6.83
N ILE A 122 -10.34 -16.91 -7.52
CA ILE A 122 -11.64 -16.28 -7.36
C ILE A 122 -12.38 -17.05 -6.28
N VAL A 123 -12.75 -16.33 -5.22
CA VAL A 123 -13.45 -16.92 -4.08
C VAL A 123 -14.82 -16.28 -3.91
N GLN A 124 -15.76 -17.07 -3.43
CA GLN A 124 -17.11 -16.66 -3.12
C GLN A 124 -17.26 -16.58 -1.60
N PHE A 125 -17.68 -15.44 -1.10
CA PHE A 125 -18.09 -15.20 0.28
C PHE A 125 -19.62 -15.34 0.41
N ASP A 126 -20.11 -15.60 1.61
CA ASP A 126 -21.53 -15.62 1.96
C ASP A 126 -22.09 -14.21 2.26
N ARG A 127 -21.22 -13.23 2.42
CA ARG A 127 -21.53 -11.80 2.64
C ARG A 127 -20.49 -10.90 1.95
N PRO A 128 -20.67 -9.57 1.96
CA PRO A 128 -19.74 -8.67 1.28
C PRO A 128 -18.29 -8.85 1.78
N PRO A 129 -17.31 -9.05 0.88
CA PRO A 129 -15.91 -9.30 1.28
C PRO A 129 -15.32 -8.21 2.16
N LEU A 130 -15.57 -6.92 1.86
CA LEU A 130 -15.03 -5.81 2.67
C LEU A 130 -15.52 -5.84 4.12
N GLU A 131 -16.77 -6.25 4.38
CA GLU A 131 -17.27 -6.41 5.74
C GLU A 131 -16.48 -7.47 6.50
N VAL A 132 -16.18 -8.60 5.82
CA VAL A 132 -15.38 -9.68 6.41
C VAL A 132 -13.96 -9.20 6.72
N PHE A 133 -13.31 -8.58 5.76
CA PHE A 133 -11.94 -8.10 5.95
C PHE A 133 -11.85 -7.00 7.02
N ASN A 134 -12.83 -6.10 7.11
CA ASN A 134 -12.87 -5.08 8.16
C ASN A 134 -13.14 -5.66 9.56
N GLU A 135 -13.85 -6.78 9.64
CA GLU A 135 -14.20 -7.43 10.93
C GLU A 135 -13.02 -8.25 11.51
N ILE A 136 -12.37 -9.08 10.67
CA ILE A 136 -11.37 -10.05 11.14
C ILE A 136 -10.02 -9.92 10.44
N GLY A 137 -9.86 -8.92 9.58
CA GLY A 137 -8.65 -8.75 8.78
C GLY A 137 -7.49 -8.21 9.58
N HIS A 138 -6.31 -8.55 9.11
CA HIS A 138 -5.01 -8.12 9.59
C HIS A 138 -4.38 -7.14 8.60
N VAL A 139 -3.64 -6.17 9.12
CA VAL A 139 -2.89 -5.22 8.29
C VAL A 139 -1.83 -5.96 7.49
N PRO A 140 -1.83 -5.85 6.16
CA PRO A 140 -0.90 -6.58 5.30
C PRO A 140 0.49 -5.92 5.29
N LEU A 141 1.21 -6.01 6.42
CA LEU A 141 2.57 -5.46 6.50
C LEU A 141 3.47 -6.02 5.40
N PRO A 142 4.40 -5.21 4.85
CA PRO A 142 5.36 -5.64 3.85
C PRO A 142 6.18 -6.85 4.32
N PRO A 143 6.57 -7.77 3.41
CA PRO A 143 7.20 -9.04 3.79
C PRO A 143 8.60 -8.92 4.43
N TYR A 144 9.22 -7.74 4.35
CA TYR A 144 10.48 -7.47 5.05
C TYR A 144 10.29 -7.14 6.53
N ILE A 145 9.07 -6.81 6.98
CA ILE A 145 8.70 -6.67 8.39
C ILE A 145 8.35 -8.07 8.91
N LYS A 146 9.28 -8.65 9.70
CA LYS A 146 9.19 -10.05 10.14
C LYS A 146 8.47 -10.20 11.49
N ARG A 147 7.33 -9.54 11.66
CA ARG A 147 6.47 -9.68 12.83
C ARG A 147 5.00 -9.73 12.42
N PRO A 148 4.10 -10.27 13.25
CA PRO A 148 2.67 -10.09 13.05
C PRO A 148 2.29 -8.61 13.16
N ASP A 149 1.17 -8.25 12.58
CA ASP A 149 0.56 -6.94 12.78
C ASP A 149 0.00 -6.81 14.20
N GLU A 150 -0.02 -5.58 14.68
CA GLU A 150 -0.51 -5.16 15.98
C GLU A 150 -1.54 -4.05 15.81
N ASP A 151 -2.30 -3.70 16.85
CA ASP A 151 -3.29 -2.62 16.79
C ASP A 151 -2.67 -1.27 16.39
N LEU A 152 -1.41 -1.05 16.76
CA LEU A 152 -0.64 0.13 16.33
C LEU A 152 -0.57 0.25 14.81
N ASP A 153 -0.49 -0.86 14.09
CA ASP A 153 -0.32 -0.84 12.64
C ASP A 153 -1.57 -0.36 11.90
N LYS A 154 -2.75 -0.52 12.48
CA LYS A 154 -4.01 0.01 11.92
C LYS A 154 -3.94 1.53 11.74
N ASP A 155 -3.31 2.22 12.68
CA ASP A 155 -3.14 3.67 12.61
C ASP A 155 -1.85 4.06 11.86
N ARG A 156 -0.77 3.29 12.07
CA ARG A 156 0.56 3.70 11.58
C ARG A 156 0.83 3.28 10.14
N TYR A 157 0.14 2.26 9.62
CA TYR A 157 0.19 1.84 8.21
C TYR A 157 -0.91 2.48 7.37
N ALA A 158 -1.33 3.67 7.76
CA ALA A 158 -2.29 4.53 7.09
C ALA A 158 -1.75 5.96 7.05
N THR A 159 -2.03 6.70 5.97
CA THR A 159 -1.66 8.12 5.89
C THR A 159 -2.67 8.99 6.64
N VAL A 160 -2.24 10.15 7.14
CA VAL A 160 -3.15 11.09 7.84
C VAL A 160 -4.14 11.78 6.89
N TYR A 161 -3.96 11.60 5.59
CA TYR A 161 -4.84 12.18 4.55
C TYR A 161 -5.60 11.11 3.76
N GLU A 162 -5.61 9.85 4.22
CA GLU A 162 -6.41 8.79 3.59
C GLU A 162 -7.89 9.17 3.55
N ASP A 163 -8.57 8.70 2.52
CA ASP A 163 -10.02 8.73 2.42
C ASP A 163 -10.56 7.34 2.75
N ARG A 164 -11.17 7.20 3.92
CA ARG A 164 -11.67 5.91 4.42
C ARG A 164 -12.85 5.35 3.63
N GLU A 165 -13.45 6.16 2.75
CA GLU A 165 -14.47 5.68 1.82
C GLU A 165 -13.83 4.96 0.61
N LEU A 166 -12.55 5.23 0.33
CA LEU A 166 -11.76 4.63 -0.75
C LEU A 166 -10.91 3.45 -0.23
N GLN A 167 -11.58 2.44 0.33
CA GLN A 167 -10.92 1.21 0.79
C GLN A 167 -10.64 0.27 -0.39
N ASP A 168 -9.54 0.49 -1.09
CA ASP A 168 -9.19 -0.22 -2.32
C ASP A 168 -7.71 -0.63 -2.41
N SER A 169 -6.89 -0.32 -1.41
CA SER A 169 -5.47 -0.65 -1.39
C SER A 169 -5.11 -1.76 -0.42
N VAL A 170 -4.17 -2.60 -0.83
CA VAL A 170 -3.59 -3.67 -0.01
C VAL A 170 -2.27 -3.21 0.63
N ALA A 171 -1.62 -2.20 0.09
CA ALA A 171 -0.40 -1.61 0.65
C ALA A 171 -0.54 -0.10 0.81
N ALA A 172 0.05 0.43 1.87
CA ALA A 172 0.09 1.88 2.10
C ALA A 172 1.05 2.59 1.13
N PRO A 173 0.73 3.83 0.72
CA PRO A 173 1.70 4.71 0.06
C PRO A 173 2.76 5.13 1.08
N THR A 174 3.83 4.33 1.19
CA THR A 174 4.78 4.37 2.32
C THR A 174 5.50 5.69 2.49
N ALA A 175 5.76 6.44 1.42
CA ALA A 175 6.33 7.79 1.51
C ALA A 175 5.42 8.73 2.31
N GLY A 176 4.10 8.59 2.14
CA GLY A 176 3.09 9.38 2.85
C GLY A 176 2.99 9.11 4.35
N LEU A 177 3.47 7.95 4.83
CA LEU A 177 3.41 7.58 6.25
C LEU A 177 4.25 8.51 7.16
N HIS A 178 5.15 9.29 6.57
CA HIS A 178 6.02 10.22 7.30
C HIS A 178 5.38 11.58 7.57
N PHE A 179 4.25 11.89 6.93
CA PHE A 179 3.50 13.10 7.18
C PHE A 179 2.61 12.96 8.41
N ASP A 180 2.52 14.04 9.16
CA ASP A 180 1.53 14.25 10.22
C ASP A 180 0.78 15.57 9.98
N ASP A 181 -0.28 15.79 10.76
CA ASP A 181 -1.12 16.99 10.62
C ASP A 181 -0.33 18.28 10.85
N ASP A 182 0.63 18.28 11.76
CA ASP A 182 1.46 19.45 12.05
C ASP A 182 2.31 19.84 10.84
N LEU A 183 2.94 18.85 10.19
CA LEU A 183 3.74 19.06 8.98
C LEU A 183 2.87 19.54 7.81
N LEU A 184 1.70 18.92 7.59
CA LEU A 184 0.77 19.35 6.55
C LEU A 184 0.26 20.77 6.79
N ASN A 185 -0.03 21.13 8.04
CA ASN A 185 -0.41 22.50 8.41
C ASN A 185 0.74 23.50 8.18
N ALA A 186 1.98 23.10 8.45
CA ALA A 186 3.15 23.94 8.16
C ALA A 186 3.32 24.15 6.65
N ILE A 187 3.20 23.11 5.83
CA ILE A 187 3.23 23.20 4.36
C ILE A 187 2.14 24.13 3.84
N LYS A 188 0.93 24.00 4.36
CA LYS A 188 -0.19 24.89 4.00
C LYS A 188 0.07 26.36 4.37
N LYS A 189 0.73 26.62 5.51
CA LYS A 189 1.09 27.99 5.93
C LYS A 189 2.14 28.65 5.04
N ILE A 190 2.99 27.89 4.38
CA ILE A 190 3.92 28.38 3.35
C ILE A 190 3.15 28.88 2.11
N GLY A 191 1.92 28.43 1.90
CA GLY A 191 1.12 28.75 0.71
C GLY A 191 1.17 27.64 -0.35
N VAL A 192 1.60 26.43 0.02
CA VAL A 192 1.57 25.24 -0.84
C VAL A 192 0.14 24.71 -0.91
N LYS A 193 -0.32 24.42 -2.12
CA LYS A 193 -1.61 23.76 -2.36
C LYS A 193 -1.45 22.26 -2.23
N MET A 194 -2.54 21.53 -1.93
CA MET A 194 -2.55 20.07 -1.88
C MET A 194 -3.62 19.53 -2.82
N ALA A 195 -3.24 18.57 -3.66
CA ALA A 195 -4.12 17.79 -4.51
C ALA A 195 -4.09 16.32 -4.10
N ARG A 196 -5.21 15.62 -4.29
CA ARG A 196 -5.36 14.20 -3.96
C ARG A 196 -5.63 13.40 -5.22
N VAL A 197 -4.90 12.33 -5.41
CA VAL A 197 -5.16 11.29 -6.40
C VAL A 197 -5.50 10.00 -5.68
N ASN A 198 -6.25 9.12 -6.30
CA ASN A 198 -6.45 7.76 -5.81
C ASN A 198 -5.64 6.80 -6.66
N LEU A 199 -4.63 6.17 -6.09
CA LEU A 199 -3.89 5.05 -6.66
C LEU A 199 -4.10 3.84 -5.76
N SER A 200 -4.87 2.87 -6.25
CA SER A 200 -5.11 1.60 -5.56
C SER A 200 -3.87 0.71 -5.66
N VAL A 201 -3.17 0.54 -4.54
CA VAL A 201 -1.95 -0.26 -4.48
C VAL A 201 -2.29 -1.72 -4.21
N GLY A 202 -2.07 -2.58 -5.20
CA GLY A 202 -2.34 -4.02 -5.11
C GLY A 202 -1.26 -4.82 -4.39
N ALA A 203 -1.55 -6.12 -4.12
CA ALA A 203 -0.59 -7.04 -3.50
C ALA A 203 0.62 -7.36 -4.39
N GLY A 204 0.58 -6.98 -5.67
CA GLY A 204 1.70 -7.09 -6.60
C GLY A 204 2.95 -6.36 -6.13
N THR A 205 2.80 -5.25 -5.38
CA THR A 205 3.91 -4.51 -4.78
C THR A 205 4.76 -5.33 -3.80
N PHE A 206 4.20 -6.43 -3.26
CA PHE A 206 4.91 -7.36 -2.37
C PHE A 206 5.58 -8.52 -3.09
N GLN A 207 5.44 -8.61 -4.41
CA GLN A 207 6.02 -9.71 -5.19
C GLN A 207 7.49 -9.44 -5.49
N PRO A 208 8.40 -10.36 -5.14
CA PRO A 208 9.80 -10.22 -5.47
C PRO A 208 10.02 -10.42 -6.98
N VAL A 209 10.94 -9.66 -7.55
CA VAL A 209 11.43 -9.89 -8.91
C VAL A 209 12.17 -11.22 -8.95
N LYS A 210 11.73 -12.17 -9.80
CA LYS A 210 12.29 -13.53 -9.89
C LYS A 210 12.99 -13.81 -11.21
N VAL A 211 12.84 -12.93 -12.18
CA VAL A 211 13.43 -13.04 -13.51
C VAL A 211 14.88 -12.52 -13.52
N GLU A 212 15.71 -13.01 -14.44
CA GLU A 212 17.08 -12.53 -14.58
C GLU A 212 17.12 -11.16 -15.24
N ASN A 213 16.33 -10.96 -16.29
CA ASN A 213 16.21 -9.68 -16.98
C ASN A 213 15.00 -8.93 -16.45
N ILE A 214 15.21 -7.71 -15.96
CA ILE A 214 14.17 -6.92 -15.30
C ILE A 214 13.00 -6.59 -16.24
N GLU A 215 13.26 -6.46 -17.53
CA GLU A 215 12.26 -6.19 -18.57
C GLU A 215 11.27 -7.37 -18.77
N GLU A 216 11.63 -8.57 -18.30
CA GLU A 216 10.76 -9.78 -18.35
C GLU A 216 9.85 -9.89 -17.13
N HIS A 217 10.00 -8.97 -16.16
CA HIS A 217 9.15 -8.98 -14.96
C HIS A 217 7.76 -8.48 -15.28
N ASP A 218 6.77 -9.36 -15.13
CA ASP A 218 5.36 -9.02 -15.29
C ASP A 218 4.82 -8.50 -13.95
N ILE A 219 4.66 -7.16 -13.88
CA ILE A 219 4.07 -6.49 -12.72
C ILE A 219 2.59 -6.21 -13.00
N HIS A 220 1.75 -6.45 -12.00
CA HIS A 220 0.32 -6.18 -12.13
C HIS A 220 0.05 -4.70 -12.31
N SER A 221 -0.95 -4.39 -13.16
CA SER A 221 -1.45 -3.02 -13.31
C SER A 221 -2.22 -2.60 -12.07
N GLU A 222 -2.04 -1.35 -11.68
CA GLU A 222 -2.76 -0.71 -10.60
C GLU A 222 -3.81 0.25 -11.16
N TYR A 223 -4.86 0.55 -10.39
CA TYR A 223 -5.90 1.47 -10.80
C TYR A 223 -5.58 2.86 -10.27
N LEU A 224 -5.61 3.85 -11.17
CA LEU A 224 -5.38 5.27 -10.85
C LEU A 224 -6.59 6.10 -11.26
N GLU A 225 -7.08 6.93 -10.35
CA GLU A 225 -8.09 7.93 -10.62
C GLU A 225 -7.53 9.33 -10.35
N VAL A 226 -7.65 10.20 -11.37
CA VAL A 226 -7.21 11.60 -11.31
C VAL A 226 -8.37 12.47 -11.79
N SER A 227 -8.88 13.36 -10.93
CA SER A 227 -9.95 14.28 -11.32
C SER A 227 -9.44 15.40 -12.23
N ALA A 228 -10.34 16.00 -13.02
CA ALA A 228 -10.02 17.12 -13.89
C ALA A 228 -9.43 18.31 -13.08
N ASP A 229 -9.96 18.57 -11.88
CA ASP A 229 -9.47 19.64 -11.01
C ASP A 229 -8.01 19.45 -10.63
N VAL A 230 -7.57 18.21 -10.38
CA VAL A 230 -6.17 17.90 -10.09
C VAL A 230 -5.28 18.18 -11.30
N VAL A 231 -5.74 17.78 -12.49
CA VAL A 231 -5.02 18.08 -13.75
C VAL A 231 -4.86 19.59 -13.94
N ASP A 232 -5.93 20.35 -13.73
CA ASP A 232 -5.92 21.81 -13.84
C ASP A 232 -4.98 22.44 -12.81
N MET A 233 -4.98 21.97 -11.56
CA MET A 233 -4.05 22.44 -10.52
C MET A 233 -2.59 22.18 -10.89
N VAL A 234 -2.27 21.01 -11.42
CA VAL A 234 -0.91 20.63 -11.86
C VAL A 234 -0.47 21.56 -13.00
N ASN A 235 -1.34 21.76 -14.01
CA ASN A 235 -1.02 22.62 -15.15
C ASN A 235 -0.80 24.06 -14.74
N ALA A 236 -1.71 24.61 -13.95
CA ALA A 236 -1.61 25.99 -13.44
C ALA A 236 -0.34 26.21 -12.59
N THR A 237 0.05 25.21 -11.78
CA THR A 237 1.28 25.26 -10.99
C THR A 237 2.51 25.33 -11.89
N LYS A 238 2.56 24.47 -12.92
CA LYS A 238 3.67 24.43 -13.88
C LYS A 238 3.74 25.72 -14.71
N GLU A 239 2.60 26.23 -15.18
CA GLU A 239 2.52 27.49 -15.91
C GLU A 239 2.99 28.69 -15.07
N ALA A 240 2.76 28.66 -13.76
CA ALA A 240 3.27 29.65 -12.80
C ALA A 240 4.79 29.49 -12.51
N GLY A 241 5.46 28.52 -13.11
CA GLY A 241 6.88 28.24 -12.87
C GLY A 241 7.17 27.65 -11.49
N LYS A 242 6.15 27.05 -10.85
CA LYS A 242 6.24 26.44 -9.52
C LYS A 242 6.42 24.95 -9.60
N LYS A 243 6.83 24.33 -8.48
CA LYS A 243 7.13 22.91 -8.40
C LYS A 243 5.87 22.09 -8.09
N VAL A 244 5.81 20.87 -8.62
CA VAL A 244 4.84 19.85 -8.25
C VAL A 244 5.60 18.74 -7.55
N PHE A 245 5.28 18.52 -6.28
CA PHE A 245 5.82 17.45 -5.46
C PHE A 245 4.82 16.28 -5.45
N ALA A 246 5.27 15.08 -5.74
CA ALA A 246 4.48 13.86 -5.66
C ALA A 246 5.01 12.98 -4.51
N VAL A 247 4.07 12.39 -3.72
CA VAL A 247 4.36 11.56 -2.54
C VAL A 247 3.63 10.24 -2.64
#